data_e10c50e14329cae30ddf99422d555bca
#
_entry.id   e10c50e14329cae30ddf99422d555bca
#
_cell.length_a   1.000
_cell.length_b   1.000
_cell.length_c   1.000
_cell.angle_alpha   90.00
_cell.angle_beta   90.00
_cell.angle_gamma   90.00
#
_symmetry.space_group_name_H-M   'P 1'
#
loop_
_entity.id
_entity.type
_entity.pdbx_description
1 polymer ?
#
loop_
_entity_poly.entity_id
_entity_poly.type
_entity_poly.pdbx_seq_one_letter_code
_entity_poly.pdbx_strand_id
1 'polypeptide(L)'
;MLIVEQLRGRWRVKDAKLIPLHAEAMVHLGRLRRWSARHVPRSENRAADALANEALDRVAVGGPAVVVRRPGEGIRSEAAARLADAPPDAGDAAPGAAPPRTRRAAARDQLPLGLEPGFDPGDPGPGAGELRVRILGSGTSQGLPRIACECATCTSADPRDRRLRASALLAWGACRVVIDCGPDFRAQALSADLDRLDAVLLSHEHQDAIGGLDDLRRFNEIAGDYLPVHGLPETLEVVVGRFAYAFVPGQARFGGLPMLRPVVIAGPFEIAGRRFVPVPVAHGELPTAGFRTGGFGYVPEVRRIEAPSLALLRDLDVLVLDALRDAPHPTHQTVAEALAVITELRPRRAFLTHLDHELRHAALAARLPAGVEVAVDGLELRVPR
;
A
#
# COMPACT_ATOMS: atom_id res chain seq x y z
N MET A 1 34.15 -2.20 2.57
CA MET A 1 33.89 -0.99 1.74
C MET A 1 32.60 -1.12 0.92
N LEU A 2 32.39 -2.19 0.15
CA LEU A 2 31.24 -2.38 -0.75
C LEU A 2 29.87 -2.16 -0.08
N ILE A 3 29.56 -2.87 1.01
CA ILE A 3 28.27 -2.79 1.72
C ILE A 3 27.99 -1.37 2.25
N VAL A 4 28.99 -0.71 2.81
CA VAL A 4 28.83 0.67 3.33
C VAL A 4 28.48 1.65 2.23
N GLU A 5 29.10 1.53 1.06
CA GLU A 5 28.80 2.38 -0.09
C GLU A 5 27.46 2.07 -0.72
N GLN A 6 27.02 0.80 -0.64
CA GLN A 6 25.68 0.37 -1.02
C GLN A 6 24.61 0.93 -0.06
N LEU A 7 24.79 0.82 1.26
CA LEU A 7 23.87 1.39 2.25
C LEU A 7 23.79 2.92 2.19
N ARG A 8 24.90 3.60 1.79
CA ARG A 8 24.93 5.05 1.55
C ARG A 8 24.33 5.48 0.20
N GLY A 9 23.89 4.51 -0.62
CA GLY A 9 23.34 4.76 -1.95
C GLY A 9 24.35 5.16 -3.02
N ARG A 10 25.67 5.08 -2.71
CA ARG A 10 26.72 5.47 -3.67
C ARG A 10 27.05 4.38 -4.69
N TRP A 11 26.81 3.10 -4.34
CA TRP A 11 27.06 1.96 -5.21
C TRP A 11 25.84 1.06 -5.30
N ARG A 12 25.55 0.55 -6.49
CA ARG A 12 24.44 -0.37 -6.76
C ARG A 12 24.73 -1.76 -6.20
N VAL A 13 23.73 -2.40 -5.58
CA VAL A 13 23.74 -3.84 -5.30
C VAL A 13 23.45 -4.56 -6.62
N LYS A 14 24.42 -5.31 -7.12
CA LYS A 14 24.34 -6.04 -8.41
C LYS A 14 23.98 -7.52 -8.21
N ASP A 15 24.32 -8.09 -7.06
CA ASP A 15 24.04 -9.47 -6.74
C ASP A 15 22.55 -9.65 -6.44
N ALA A 16 21.89 -10.48 -7.24
CA ALA A 16 20.47 -10.75 -7.13
C ALA A 16 20.06 -11.31 -5.76
N LYS A 17 20.96 -12.01 -5.06
CA LYS A 17 20.71 -12.55 -3.70
C LYS A 17 20.83 -11.46 -2.63
N LEU A 18 21.59 -10.41 -2.87
CA LEU A 18 21.79 -9.31 -1.92
C LEU A 18 20.77 -8.19 -2.08
N ILE A 19 20.07 -8.09 -3.21
CA ILE A 19 19.06 -7.05 -3.46
C ILE A 19 17.94 -7.07 -2.42
N PRO A 20 17.30 -8.22 -2.10
CA PRO A 20 16.25 -8.27 -1.09
C PRO A 20 16.75 -7.91 0.31
N LEU A 21 17.93 -8.42 0.69
CA LEU A 21 18.54 -8.13 1.99
C LEU A 21 18.90 -6.66 2.16
N HIS A 22 19.35 -6.03 1.08
CA HIS A 22 19.65 -4.59 1.08
C HIS A 22 18.38 -3.77 1.24
N ALA A 23 17.28 -4.12 0.52
CA ALA A 23 15.99 -3.46 0.63
C ALA A 23 15.43 -3.55 2.06
N GLU A 24 15.49 -4.73 2.68
CA GLU A 24 15.09 -4.94 4.07
C GLU A 24 15.94 -4.12 5.06
N ALA A 25 17.26 -4.11 4.90
CA ALA A 25 18.16 -3.29 5.71
C ALA A 25 17.80 -1.80 5.60
N MET A 26 17.45 -1.30 4.40
CA MET A 26 17.05 0.09 4.21
C MET A 26 15.73 0.43 4.88
N VAL A 27 14.75 -0.48 4.91
CA VAL A 27 13.51 -0.32 5.68
C VAL A 27 13.82 -0.18 7.17
N HIS A 28 14.69 -1.03 7.73
CA HIS A 28 15.07 -0.93 9.14
C HIS A 28 15.85 0.35 9.46
N LEU A 29 16.75 0.77 8.59
CA LEU A 29 17.51 2.02 8.75
C LEU A 29 16.59 3.25 8.67
N GLY A 30 15.56 3.21 7.83
CA GLY A 30 14.55 4.28 7.71
C GLY A 30 13.72 4.52 8.99
N ARG A 31 13.66 3.54 9.91
CA ARG A 31 13.00 3.66 11.23
C ARG A 31 13.86 4.41 12.25
N LEU A 32 15.12 4.62 11.97
CA LEU A 32 16.04 5.31 12.88
C LEU A 32 16.03 6.82 12.62
N ARG A 33 15.89 7.63 13.66
CA ARG A 33 15.94 9.12 13.55
C ARG A 33 17.24 9.62 12.96
N ARG A 34 18.34 8.93 13.23
CA ARG A 34 19.68 9.19 12.66
C ARG A 34 20.44 7.87 12.57
N TRP A 35 21.13 7.65 11.48
CA TRP A 35 22.05 6.54 11.35
C TRP A 35 23.27 6.94 10.50
N SER A 36 24.38 6.26 10.70
CA SER A 36 25.57 6.41 9.85
C SER A 36 26.21 5.04 9.67
N ALA A 37 26.75 4.81 8.47
CA ALA A 37 27.54 3.62 8.17
C ALA A 37 28.97 4.04 7.88
N ARG A 38 29.96 3.36 8.48
CA ARG A 38 31.38 3.57 8.20
C ARG A 38 32.03 2.25 7.84
N HIS A 39 33.00 2.30 6.96
CA HIS A 39 33.83 1.15 6.69
C HIS A 39 34.81 0.94 7.85
N VAL A 40 34.88 -0.28 8.35
CA VAL A 40 35.91 -0.74 9.28
C VAL A 40 36.71 -1.89 8.64
N PRO A 41 37.99 -2.03 8.87
CA PRO A 41 38.80 -3.17 8.39
C PRO A 41 38.18 -4.49 8.90
N ARG A 42 38.37 -5.58 8.14
CA ARG A 42 37.83 -6.89 8.50
C ARG A 42 38.32 -7.38 9.87
N SER A 43 39.56 -7.07 10.24
CA SER A 43 40.08 -7.38 11.56
C SER A 43 39.35 -6.75 12.74
N GLU A 44 38.69 -5.62 12.48
CA GLU A 44 37.91 -4.86 13.47
C GLU A 44 36.40 -5.16 13.41
N ASN A 45 35.94 -5.91 12.37
CA ASN A 45 34.53 -6.16 12.08
C ASN A 45 34.03 -7.54 12.54
N ARG A 46 34.79 -8.24 13.38
CA ARG A 46 34.51 -9.62 13.82
C ARG A 46 33.10 -9.80 14.40
N ALA A 47 32.59 -8.81 15.13
CA ALA A 47 31.25 -8.87 15.72
C ALA A 47 30.13 -8.84 14.64
N ALA A 48 30.29 -8.02 13.60
CA ALA A 48 29.33 -7.97 12.51
C ALA A 48 29.40 -9.22 11.61
N ASP A 49 30.60 -9.74 11.36
CA ASP A 49 30.79 -10.99 10.62
C ASP A 49 30.14 -12.18 11.37
N ALA A 50 30.26 -12.23 12.70
CA ALA A 50 29.62 -13.26 13.52
C ALA A 50 28.08 -13.17 13.49
N LEU A 51 27.53 -11.95 13.56
CA LEU A 51 26.09 -11.74 13.45
C LEU A 51 25.53 -12.10 12.05
N ALA A 52 26.27 -11.78 11.00
CA ALA A 52 25.90 -12.15 9.65
C ALA A 52 25.89 -13.66 9.44
N ASN A 53 26.89 -14.36 9.94
CA ASN A 53 26.94 -15.82 9.91
C ASN A 53 25.83 -16.46 10.73
N GLU A 54 25.55 -15.94 11.93
CA GLU A 54 24.42 -16.41 12.74
C GLU A 54 23.08 -16.24 12.03
N ALA A 55 22.88 -15.14 11.33
CA ALA A 55 21.66 -14.91 10.52
C ALA A 55 21.56 -15.92 9.37
N LEU A 56 22.68 -16.18 8.67
CA LEU A 56 22.72 -17.16 7.57
C LEU A 56 22.44 -18.59 8.07
N ASP A 57 23.03 -18.97 9.21
CA ASP A 57 22.80 -20.28 9.81
C ASP A 57 21.33 -20.48 10.23
N ARG A 58 20.69 -19.44 10.75
CA ARG A 58 19.25 -19.47 11.09
C ARG A 58 18.37 -19.62 9.87
N VAL A 59 18.67 -18.95 8.78
CA VAL A 59 17.93 -19.09 7.51
C VAL A 59 18.07 -20.49 6.95
N ALA A 60 19.27 -21.07 7.04
CA ALA A 60 19.52 -22.45 6.59
C ALA A 60 18.67 -23.50 7.32
N VAL A 61 18.26 -23.21 8.57
CA VAL A 61 17.36 -24.07 9.36
C VAL A 61 15.91 -23.58 9.41
N GLY A 62 15.51 -22.68 8.53
CA GLY A 62 14.13 -22.17 8.41
C GLY A 62 13.75 -21.10 9.43
N GLY A 63 14.72 -20.46 10.08
CA GLY A 63 14.50 -19.35 11.01
C GLY A 63 14.49 -17.97 10.33
N PRO A 64 14.18 -16.88 11.06
CA PRO A 64 14.14 -15.53 10.50
C PRO A 64 15.54 -15.03 10.11
N ALA A 65 15.63 -14.33 8.98
CA ALA A 65 16.87 -13.77 8.43
C ALA A 65 17.45 -12.60 9.25
N VAL A 66 16.69 -12.04 10.19
CA VAL A 66 17.10 -10.89 11.00
C VAL A 66 17.38 -11.29 12.43
N VAL A 67 18.60 -11.01 12.90
CA VAL A 67 19.02 -11.19 14.30
C VAL A 67 19.16 -9.81 14.93
N VAL A 68 18.28 -9.46 15.86
CA VAL A 68 18.36 -8.21 16.63
C VAL A 68 18.90 -8.53 18.02
N ARG A 69 20.03 -7.92 18.39
CA ARG A 69 20.59 -8.01 19.76
C ARG A 69 20.60 -6.63 20.43
N ARG A 70 20.36 -6.64 21.72
CA ARG A 70 20.44 -5.41 22.53
C ARG A 70 21.91 -5.11 22.89
N PRO A 71 22.28 -3.85 23.07
CA PRO A 71 23.60 -3.48 23.55
C PRO A 71 23.90 -4.19 24.89
N GLY A 72 25.00 -4.94 24.96
CA GLY A 72 25.43 -5.67 26.17
C GLY A 72 25.27 -7.22 26.12
N GLU A 73 24.59 -7.77 25.10
CA GLU A 73 24.55 -9.23 24.91
C GLU A 73 25.80 -9.74 24.20
N GLY A 74 26.63 -10.50 24.93
CA GLY A 74 27.86 -11.09 24.39
C GLY A 74 27.59 -12.19 23.36
N ILE A 75 28.47 -12.32 22.38
CA ILE A 75 28.45 -13.40 21.39
C ILE A 75 28.98 -14.67 22.06
N ARG A 76 28.13 -15.67 22.32
CA ARG A 76 28.59 -17.00 22.70
C ARG A 76 28.93 -17.78 21.43
N SER A 77 30.18 -18.14 21.25
CA SER A 77 30.71 -18.90 20.11
C SER A 77 30.48 -20.40 20.31
N GLU A 78 29.27 -20.90 20.06
CA GLU A 78 29.02 -22.34 19.93
C GLU A 78 28.98 -22.85 18.48
N ALA A 79 28.94 -21.94 17.50
CA ALA A 79 28.89 -22.29 16.07
C ALA A 79 30.26 -22.68 15.47
N ALA A 80 31.38 -22.33 16.10
CA ALA A 80 32.71 -22.60 15.55
C ALA A 80 33.18 -24.07 15.69
N ALA A 81 32.46 -24.92 16.43
CA ALA A 81 32.88 -26.29 16.74
C ALA A 81 32.28 -27.36 15.77
N ARG A 82 31.35 -27.00 14.88
CA ARG A 82 30.61 -28.00 14.06
C ARG A 82 30.98 -28.05 12.58
N LEU A 83 31.96 -27.30 12.11
CA LEU A 83 32.37 -27.24 10.68
C LEU A 83 33.55 -28.18 10.34
N ALA A 84 33.95 -29.09 11.22
CA ALA A 84 35.09 -29.98 10.98
C ALA A 84 34.74 -31.37 10.42
N ASP A 85 33.46 -31.78 10.47
CA ASP A 85 33.06 -33.14 10.05
C ASP A 85 31.80 -33.11 9.14
N ALA A 86 31.99 -33.00 7.85
CA ALA A 86 30.99 -33.38 6.86
C ALA A 86 31.66 -34.01 5.62
N PRO A 87 31.25 -35.23 5.22
CA PRO A 87 31.77 -35.88 4.01
C PRO A 87 31.18 -35.33 2.72
N PRO A 88 31.85 -35.51 1.57
CA PRO A 88 31.43 -34.94 0.30
C PRO A 88 30.43 -35.80 -0.48
N ASP A 89 29.61 -35.10 -1.23
CA ASP A 89 28.88 -35.52 -2.44
C ASP A 89 27.89 -36.68 -2.42
N ALA A 90 26.65 -36.37 -2.77
CA ALA A 90 25.81 -37.21 -3.61
C ALA A 90 24.65 -36.42 -4.26
N GLY A 91 24.72 -36.27 -5.57
CA GLY A 91 23.70 -36.61 -6.55
C GLY A 91 22.40 -35.79 -6.65
N ASP A 92 22.24 -35.19 -7.80
CA ASP A 92 21.04 -34.76 -8.52
C ASP A 92 19.70 -35.37 -8.05
N ALA A 93 18.76 -34.48 -7.68
CA ALA A 93 17.34 -34.82 -7.67
C ALA A 93 16.51 -33.60 -8.18
N ALA A 94 15.55 -33.92 -9.03
CA ALA A 94 14.66 -33.06 -9.80
C ALA A 94 13.86 -32.06 -8.94
N PRO A 95 13.32 -30.96 -9.54
CA PRO A 95 12.66 -29.89 -8.79
C PRO A 95 11.32 -30.37 -8.23
N GLY A 96 11.30 -30.58 -6.93
CA GLY A 96 10.10 -30.86 -6.15
C GLY A 96 9.29 -29.60 -5.90
N ALA A 97 7.97 -29.78 -5.83
CA ALA A 97 6.95 -28.79 -5.60
C ALA A 97 7.29 -27.83 -4.46
N ALA A 98 6.90 -26.56 -4.61
CA ALA A 98 7.03 -25.52 -3.61
C ALA A 98 6.40 -25.98 -2.27
N PRO A 99 7.05 -25.70 -1.13
CA PRO A 99 6.49 -26.03 0.17
C PRO A 99 5.20 -25.27 0.43
N PRO A 100 4.21 -25.87 1.12
CA PRO A 100 2.99 -25.19 1.48
C PRO A 100 3.31 -23.97 2.34
N ARG A 101 2.77 -22.81 1.97
CA ARG A 101 2.81 -21.58 2.78
C ARG A 101 2.24 -21.92 4.15
N THR A 102 3.07 -21.85 5.18
CA THR A 102 2.61 -21.96 6.56
C THR A 102 1.58 -20.87 6.81
N ARG A 103 0.34 -21.27 7.14
CA ARG A 103 -0.72 -20.38 7.59
C ARG A 103 -0.18 -19.56 8.77
N ARG A 104 0.11 -18.29 8.57
CA ARG A 104 0.17 -17.34 9.66
C ARG A 104 -1.21 -17.35 10.31
N ALA A 105 -1.27 -17.73 11.58
CA ALA A 105 -2.48 -17.62 12.37
C ALA A 105 -2.98 -16.18 12.24
N ALA A 106 -4.22 -16.01 11.80
CA ALA A 106 -4.89 -14.75 11.74
C ALA A 106 -4.68 -14.04 13.10
N ALA A 107 -4.15 -12.83 13.05
CA ALA A 107 -4.18 -11.91 14.18
C ALA A 107 -5.64 -11.57 14.43
N ARG A 108 -6.30 -12.40 15.21
CA ARG A 108 -7.65 -12.16 15.75
C ARG A 108 -7.46 -11.22 16.94
N ASP A 109 -8.27 -10.17 16.97
CA ASP A 109 -8.50 -9.27 18.11
C ASP A 109 -7.41 -8.21 18.41
N GLN A 110 -6.91 -7.53 17.40
CA GLN A 110 -6.27 -6.25 17.64
C GLN A 110 -6.95 -5.19 16.79
N LEU A 111 -7.59 -4.23 17.43
CA LEU A 111 -7.63 -2.85 16.93
C LEU A 111 -6.19 -2.34 17.07
N PRO A 112 -5.40 -2.41 16.04
CA PRO A 112 -3.97 -2.20 16.21
C PRO A 112 -3.57 -0.77 15.95
N LEU A 113 -4.50 0.13 15.97
CA LEU A 113 -4.20 1.55 15.82
C LEU A 113 -4.36 2.12 17.22
N GLY A 114 -3.27 2.29 17.96
CA GLY A 114 -3.25 2.90 19.29
C GLY A 114 -4.00 4.25 19.29
N LEU A 115 -5.34 4.16 19.26
CA LEU A 115 -6.21 5.32 19.36
C LEU A 115 -6.24 5.76 20.80
N GLU A 116 -5.84 7.00 21.06
CA GLU A 116 -5.89 7.60 22.39
C GLU A 116 -7.33 7.70 22.88
N PRO A 117 -7.59 7.60 24.21
CA PRO A 117 -8.90 7.85 24.78
C PRO A 117 -9.42 9.23 24.38
N GLY A 118 -10.63 9.28 23.80
CA GLY A 118 -11.21 10.55 23.30
C GLY A 118 -10.82 10.90 21.86
N PHE A 119 -10.13 10.01 21.14
CA PHE A 119 -9.86 10.20 19.73
C PHE A 119 -11.16 10.33 18.93
N ASP A 120 -11.32 11.44 18.21
CA ASP A 120 -12.42 11.66 17.27
C ASP A 120 -11.97 11.35 15.84
N PRO A 121 -12.46 10.24 15.23
CA PRO A 121 -12.12 9.90 13.86
C PRO A 121 -12.70 10.89 12.84
N GLY A 122 -13.68 11.71 13.24
CA GLY A 122 -14.29 12.74 12.40
C GLY A 122 -13.52 14.06 12.37
N ASP A 123 -12.58 14.28 13.32
CA ASP A 123 -11.76 15.49 13.32
C ASP A 123 -10.81 15.52 12.11
N PRO A 124 -10.99 16.48 11.17
CA PRO A 124 -10.17 16.56 9.97
C PRO A 124 -8.78 17.15 10.20
N GLY A 125 -8.45 17.57 11.42
CA GLY A 125 -7.20 18.23 11.77
C GLY A 125 -7.23 19.77 11.62
N PRO A 126 -6.27 20.45 12.22
CA PRO A 126 -6.28 21.92 12.36
C PRO A 126 -6.06 22.68 11.05
N GLY A 127 -5.40 22.08 10.07
CA GLY A 127 -5.11 22.69 8.76
C GLY A 127 -6.13 22.32 7.67
N ALA A 128 -7.19 21.58 8.01
CA ALA A 128 -8.15 21.10 7.05
C ALA A 128 -9.15 22.19 6.63
N GLY A 129 -9.04 22.65 5.40
CA GLY A 129 -10.11 23.39 4.71
C GLY A 129 -11.17 22.45 4.12
N GLU A 130 -12.01 22.96 3.20
CA GLU A 130 -12.90 22.14 2.38
C GLU A 130 -12.08 21.05 1.66
N LEU A 131 -12.55 19.80 1.71
CA LEU A 131 -11.94 18.71 0.95
C LEU A 131 -12.64 18.57 -0.40
N ARG A 132 -11.87 18.63 -1.46
CA ARG A 132 -12.30 18.24 -2.81
C ARG A 132 -11.78 16.84 -3.11
N VAL A 133 -12.65 15.97 -3.55
CA VAL A 133 -12.31 14.61 -3.96
C VAL A 133 -12.68 14.44 -5.42
N ARG A 134 -11.77 13.89 -6.22
CA ARG A 134 -12.05 13.46 -7.58
C ARG A 134 -11.80 11.97 -7.70
N ILE A 135 -12.80 11.23 -8.11
CA ILE A 135 -12.65 9.80 -8.44
C ILE A 135 -11.86 9.71 -9.74
N LEU A 136 -10.66 9.18 -9.69
CA LEU A 136 -9.78 9.04 -10.84
C LEU A 136 -10.08 7.77 -11.64
N GLY A 137 -10.59 6.75 -10.95
CA GLY A 137 -11.05 5.51 -11.53
C GLY A 137 -12.05 4.83 -10.61
N SER A 138 -13.04 4.16 -11.18
CA SER A 138 -14.16 3.54 -10.47
C SER A 138 -14.31 2.04 -10.79
N GLY A 139 -13.42 1.49 -11.61
CA GLY A 139 -13.44 0.11 -12.07
C GLY A 139 -12.60 -0.82 -11.23
N THR A 140 -12.87 -2.11 -11.40
CA THR A 140 -12.13 -3.23 -10.82
C THR A 140 -10.68 -3.32 -11.32
N SER A 141 -9.91 -4.26 -10.77
CA SER A 141 -8.49 -4.50 -11.07
C SER A 141 -8.13 -4.66 -12.55
N GLN A 142 -9.08 -5.01 -13.42
CA GLN A 142 -8.85 -5.13 -14.86
C GLN A 142 -9.19 -3.85 -15.64
N GLY A 143 -9.90 -2.89 -15.02
CA GLY A 143 -10.51 -1.77 -15.71
C GLY A 143 -11.60 -2.20 -16.70
N LEU A 144 -12.36 -1.24 -17.23
CA LEU A 144 -13.40 -1.48 -18.24
C LEU A 144 -13.21 -0.54 -19.44
N PRO A 145 -13.37 -1.01 -20.68
CA PRO A 145 -13.66 -2.40 -21.07
C PRO A 145 -12.52 -3.38 -20.74
N ARG A 146 -12.85 -4.64 -20.44
CA ARG A 146 -11.86 -5.69 -20.27
C ARG A 146 -11.31 -6.11 -21.62
N ILE A 147 -10.04 -6.48 -21.65
CA ILE A 147 -9.37 -6.97 -22.89
C ILE A 147 -10.14 -8.16 -23.46
N ALA A 148 -10.46 -8.07 -24.75
CA ALA A 148 -11.17 -9.10 -25.53
C ALA A 148 -12.57 -9.49 -24.98
N CYS A 149 -13.22 -8.63 -24.20
CA CYS A 149 -14.57 -8.88 -23.70
C CYS A 149 -15.62 -8.15 -24.56
N GLU A 150 -16.60 -8.93 -25.06
CA GLU A 150 -17.68 -8.45 -25.92
C GLU A 150 -19.03 -8.33 -25.20
N CYS A 151 -19.04 -8.34 -23.84
CA CYS A 151 -20.28 -8.20 -23.10
C CYS A 151 -20.90 -6.81 -23.27
N ALA A 152 -22.17 -6.70 -22.91
CA ALA A 152 -22.95 -5.47 -23.07
C ALA A 152 -22.36 -4.24 -22.36
N THR A 153 -21.60 -4.43 -21.29
CA THR A 153 -20.91 -3.34 -20.58
C THR A 153 -19.63 -2.94 -21.29
N CYS A 154 -18.78 -3.91 -21.68
CA CYS A 154 -17.50 -3.62 -22.35
C CYS A 154 -17.69 -3.02 -23.76
N THR A 155 -18.80 -3.31 -24.43
CA THR A 155 -19.15 -2.73 -25.74
C THR A 155 -20.13 -1.55 -25.66
N SER A 156 -20.46 -1.10 -24.44
CA SER A 156 -21.37 0.01 -24.21
C SER A 156 -20.86 1.33 -24.82
N ALA A 157 -21.78 2.10 -25.42
CA ALA A 157 -21.52 3.46 -25.85
C ALA A 157 -21.62 4.49 -24.72
N ASP A 158 -22.16 4.11 -23.56
CA ASP A 158 -22.23 4.98 -22.38
C ASP A 158 -20.80 5.18 -21.81
N PRO A 159 -20.29 6.43 -21.77
CA PRO A 159 -18.95 6.68 -21.24
C PRO A 159 -18.80 6.31 -19.77
N ARG A 160 -19.90 6.21 -19.00
CA ARG A 160 -19.89 5.81 -17.60
C ARG A 160 -19.65 4.30 -17.39
N ASP A 161 -19.72 3.49 -18.45
CA ASP A 161 -19.31 2.09 -18.47
C ASP A 161 -17.83 1.91 -18.81
N ARG A 162 -17.09 3.00 -19.10
CA ARG A 162 -15.63 3.00 -19.21
C ARG A 162 -15.04 3.42 -17.88
N ARG A 163 -14.32 2.51 -17.24
CA ARG A 163 -13.85 2.69 -15.87
C ARG A 163 -12.37 2.32 -15.76
N LEU A 164 -11.54 3.29 -15.46
CA LEU A 164 -10.16 3.06 -15.07
C LEU A 164 -10.12 2.38 -13.69
N ARG A 165 -9.01 1.77 -13.34
CA ARG A 165 -8.82 1.11 -12.05
C ARG A 165 -9.02 2.07 -10.89
N ALA A 166 -9.60 1.57 -9.79
CA ALA A 166 -9.99 2.39 -8.65
C ALA A 166 -8.85 3.26 -8.12
N SER A 167 -9.11 4.55 -8.02
CA SER A 167 -8.18 5.56 -7.48
C SER A 167 -8.94 6.85 -7.16
N ALA A 168 -8.45 7.63 -6.19
CA ALA A 168 -9.05 8.90 -5.82
C ALA A 168 -7.98 9.98 -5.59
N LEU A 169 -8.23 11.20 -6.09
CA LEU A 169 -7.46 12.40 -5.80
C LEU A 169 -8.16 13.21 -4.72
N LEU A 170 -7.44 13.51 -3.66
CA LEU A 170 -7.87 14.37 -2.55
C LEU A 170 -7.12 15.69 -2.63
N ALA A 171 -7.84 16.82 -2.51
CA ALA A 171 -7.28 18.15 -2.62
C ALA A 171 -7.83 19.10 -1.55
N TRP A 172 -6.94 19.76 -0.83
CA TRP A 172 -7.28 20.85 0.10
C TRP A 172 -6.16 21.89 0.12
N GLY A 173 -6.52 23.16 0.11
CA GLY A 173 -5.54 24.22 -0.11
C GLY A 173 -4.70 23.93 -1.36
N ALA A 174 -3.38 23.96 -1.20
CA ALA A 174 -2.43 23.61 -2.25
C ALA A 174 -2.04 22.11 -2.26
N CYS A 175 -2.46 21.32 -1.26
CA CYS A 175 -2.08 19.92 -1.12
C CYS A 175 -2.88 19.01 -2.07
N ARG A 176 -2.19 18.02 -2.62
CA ARG A 176 -2.74 16.97 -3.51
C ARG A 176 -2.25 15.61 -3.04
N VAL A 177 -3.18 14.71 -2.74
CA VAL A 177 -2.89 13.34 -2.30
C VAL A 177 -3.68 12.37 -3.19
N VAL A 178 -3.03 11.34 -3.67
CA VAL A 178 -3.69 10.25 -4.40
C VAL A 178 -3.79 9.03 -3.51
N ILE A 179 -4.96 8.40 -3.50
CA ILE A 179 -5.16 7.08 -2.92
C ILE A 179 -5.15 6.07 -4.08
N ASP A 180 -4.21 5.14 -4.02
CA ASP A 180 -3.87 4.14 -5.02
C ASP A 180 -3.37 4.71 -6.36
N CYS A 181 -2.25 4.18 -6.80
CA CYS A 181 -1.52 4.59 -7.98
C CYS A 181 -1.34 3.39 -8.91
N GLY A 182 -2.46 2.95 -9.53
CA GLY A 182 -2.49 1.78 -10.41
C GLY A 182 -1.92 2.04 -11.81
N PRO A 183 -1.96 1.04 -12.72
CA PRO A 183 -1.40 1.16 -14.07
C PRO A 183 -2.00 2.27 -14.92
N ASP A 184 -3.21 2.73 -14.58
CA ASP A 184 -3.91 3.81 -15.29
C ASP A 184 -3.52 5.21 -14.81
N PHE A 185 -2.65 5.32 -13.80
CA PHE A 185 -2.34 6.56 -13.10
C PHE A 185 -1.93 7.69 -14.06
N ARG A 186 -1.11 7.40 -15.08
CA ARG A 186 -0.73 8.43 -16.05
C ARG A 186 -1.96 9.04 -16.76
N ALA A 187 -2.89 8.20 -17.22
CA ALA A 187 -4.12 8.67 -17.86
C ALA A 187 -5.00 9.45 -16.87
N GLN A 188 -5.11 8.96 -15.64
CA GLN A 188 -5.85 9.57 -14.54
C GLN A 188 -5.29 10.96 -14.19
N ALA A 189 -3.98 11.08 -14.03
CA ALA A 189 -3.29 12.33 -13.73
C ALA A 189 -3.50 13.38 -14.84
N LEU A 190 -3.38 12.98 -16.11
CA LEU A 190 -3.63 13.85 -17.25
C LEU A 190 -5.10 14.31 -17.33
N SER A 191 -6.06 13.41 -17.09
CA SER A 191 -7.49 13.77 -17.11
C SER A 191 -7.89 14.67 -15.95
N ALA A 192 -7.11 14.66 -14.85
CA ALA A 192 -7.33 15.48 -13.67
C ALA A 192 -6.54 16.80 -13.70
N ASP A 193 -5.78 17.08 -14.77
CA ASP A 193 -4.85 18.21 -14.88
C ASP A 193 -3.95 18.30 -13.62
N LEU A 194 -3.46 17.14 -13.15
CA LEU A 194 -2.68 17.05 -11.93
C LEU A 194 -1.27 17.60 -12.16
N ASP A 195 -1.02 18.79 -11.64
CA ASP A 195 0.22 19.56 -11.81
C ASP A 195 1.23 19.36 -10.68
N ARG A 196 0.80 18.80 -9.55
CA ARG A 196 1.61 18.50 -8.37
C ARG A 196 1.05 17.31 -7.60
N LEU A 197 1.90 16.67 -6.81
CA LEU A 197 1.52 15.61 -5.90
C LEU A 197 2.37 15.70 -4.63
N ASP A 198 1.74 15.64 -3.47
CA ASP A 198 2.40 15.82 -2.18
C ASP A 198 2.55 14.48 -1.44
N ALA A 199 1.68 13.51 -1.70
CA ALA A 199 1.78 12.15 -1.17
C ALA A 199 0.92 11.14 -1.96
N VAL A 200 1.28 9.86 -1.83
CA VAL A 200 0.45 8.72 -2.24
C VAL A 200 0.11 7.90 -1.01
N LEU A 201 -1.15 7.49 -0.88
CA LEU A 201 -1.62 6.53 0.11
C LEU A 201 -1.91 5.22 -0.62
N LEU A 202 -1.41 4.11 -0.14
CA LEU A 202 -1.66 2.79 -0.71
C LEU A 202 -2.62 2.00 0.18
N SER A 203 -3.72 1.55 -0.39
CA SER A 203 -4.67 0.69 0.30
C SER A 203 -4.10 -0.71 0.54
N HIS A 204 -3.40 -1.27 -0.46
CA HIS A 204 -2.82 -2.62 -0.42
C HIS A 204 -1.76 -2.82 -1.51
N GLU A 205 -1.27 -4.04 -1.69
CA GLU A 205 -0.11 -4.37 -2.54
C GLU A 205 -0.42 -4.90 -3.95
N HIS A 206 -1.69 -4.98 -4.36
CA HIS A 206 -2.04 -5.46 -5.68
C HIS A 206 -1.63 -4.49 -6.78
N GLN A 207 -1.47 -5.02 -7.99
CA GLN A 207 -0.97 -4.27 -9.14
C GLN A 207 -1.86 -3.08 -9.52
N ASP A 208 -3.16 -3.20 -9.34
CA ASP A 208 -4.13 -2.14 -9.63
C ASP A 208 -4.03 -0.95 -8.68
N ALA A 209 -3.50 -1.15 -7.46
CA ALA A 209 -3.21 -0.08 -6.51
C ALA A 209 -1.79 0.51 -6.63
N ILE A 210 -0.80 -0.25 -7.18
CA ILE A 210 0.61 0.16 -7.12
C ILE A 210 1.31 0.23 -8.49
N GLY A 211 0.69 -0.28 -9.56
CA GLY A 211 1.37 -0.49 -10.84
C GLY A 211 1.82 0.78 -11.57
N GLY A 212 1.33 1.96 -11.18
CA GLY A 212 1.67 3.26 -11.74
C GLY A 212 2.75 4.04 -10.99
N LEU A 213 3.36 3.46 -9.95
CA LEU A 213 4.35 4.15 -9.12
C LEU A 213 5.57 4.66 -9.92
N ASP A 214 5.88 4.08 -11.08
CA ASP A 214 6.94 4.58 -11.94
C ASP A 214 6.63 5.96 -12.56
N ASP A 215 5.37 6.25 -12.84
CA ASP A 215 4.95 7.54 -13.39
C ASP A 215 5.07 8.71 -12.40
N LEU A 216 5.25 8.42 -11.10
CA LEU A 216 5.46 9.42 -10.06
C LEU A 216 6.74 10.22 -10.24
N ARG A 217 7.70 9.74 -11.04
CA ARG A 217 8.96 10.44 -11.35
C ARG A 217 8.75 11.88 -11.83
N ARG A 218 7.65 12.13 -12.57
CA ARG A 218 7.36 13.49 -13.05
C ARG A 218 7.10 14.46 -11.90
N PHE A 219 6.44 14.03 -10.84
CA PHE A 219 6.19 14.86 -9.67
C PHE A 219 7.47 15.10 -8.84
N ASN A 220 8.41 14.13 -8.83
CA ASN A 220 9.74 14.36 -8.26
C ASN A 220 10.51 15.44 -9.03
N GLU A 221 10.42 15.46 -10.37
CA GLU A 221 11.05 16.51 -11.18
C GLU A 221 10.45 17.88 -10.89
N ILE A 222 9.11 17.98 -10.76
CA ILE A 222 8.41 19.23 -10.47
C ILE A 222 8.73 19.72 -9.06
N ALA A 223 8.66 18.86 -8.06
CA ALA A 223 8.90 19.22 -6.66
C ALA A 223 10.39 19.37 -6.33
N GLY A 224 11.25 18.69 -7.08
CA GLY A 224 12.67 18.61 -6.78
C GLY A 224 13.02 17.79 -5.54
N ASP A 225 12.11 16.92 -5.07
CA ASP A 225 12.24 16.16 -3.83
C ASP A 225 11.63 14.75 -3.93
N TYR A 226 11.84 13.94 -2.88
CA TYR A 226 11.23 12.64 -2.73
C TYR A 226 9.74 12.75 -2.46
N LEU A 227 8.95 11.90 -3.14
CA LEU A 227 7.53 11.80 -2.90
C LEU A 227 7.25 10.74 -1.82
N PRO A 228 6.56 11.10 -0.70
CA PRO A 228 6.16 10.14 0.31
C PRO A 228 5.08 9.20 -0.21
N VAL A 229 5.29 7.89 0.03
CA VAL A 229 4.35 6.82 -0.25
C VAL A 229 4.00 6.16 1.07
N HIS A 230 2.76 6.37 1.51
CA HIS A 230 2.24 5.85 2.77
C HIS A 230 1.56 4.51 2.53
N GLY A 231 1.78 3.57 3.43
CA GLY A 231 1.12 2.25 3.38
C GLY A 231 1.29 1.49 4.68
N LEU A 232 0.51 0.43 4.84
CA LEU A 232 0.70 -0.52 5.93
C LEU A 232 2.11 -1.14 5.83
N PRO A 233 2.70 -1.61 6.95
CA PRO A 233 4.04 -2.22 6.92
C PRO A 233 4.17 -3.31 5.87
N GLU A 234 3.19 -4.23 5.80
CA GLU A 234 3.16 -5.36 4.88
C GLU A 234 3.06 -4.90 3.42
N THR A 235 2.22 -3.91 3.14
CA THR A 235 2.09 -3.29 1.81
C THR A 235 3.40 -2.67 1.37
N LEU A 236 4.05 -1.90 2.25
CA LEU A 236 5.31 -1.24 1.93
C LEU A 236 6.47 -2.23 1.74
N GLU A 237 6.50 -3.34 2.48
CA GLU A 237 7.50 -4.39 2.29
C GLU A 237 7.47 -4.91 0.84
N VAL A 238 6.28 -5.23 0.34
CA VAL A 238 6.10 -5.71 -1.04
C VAL A 238 6.39 -4.62 -2.07
N VAL A 239 5.89 -3.40 -1.84
CA VAL A 239 6.08 -2.27 -2.75
C VAL A 239 7.55 -1.89 -2.89
N VAL A 240 8.29 -1.78 -1.78
CA VAL A 240 9.74 -1.51 -1.80
C VAL A 240 10.50 -2.63 -2.49
N GLY A 241 10.07 -3.89 -2.30
CA GLY A 241 10.67 -5.03 -2.98
C GLY A 241 10.45 -4.99 -4.51
N ARG A 242 9.21 -4.71 -4.96
CA ARG A 242 8.87 -4.66 -6.40
C ARG A 242 9.47 -3.44 -7.12
N PHE A 243 9.52 -2.30 -6.47
CA PHE A 243 10.00 -1.04 -7.02
C PHE A 243 11.30 -0.57 -6.35
N ALA A 244 12.20 -1.51 -6.00
CA ALA A 244 13.41 -1.21 -5.23
C ALA A 244 14.25 -0.07 -5.82
N TYR A 245 14.24 0.08 -7.15
CA TYR A 245 14.95 1.15 -7.85
C TYR A 245 14.40 2.56 -7.54
N ALA A 246 13.13 2.67 -7.13
CA ALA A 246 12.46 3.93 -6.83
C ALA A 246 12.69 4.40 -5.39
N PHE A 247 13.09 3.49 -4.49
CA PHE A 247 13.24 3.74 -3.06
C PHE A 247 14.70 3.86 -2.61
N VAL A 248 15.59 4.28 -3.50
CA VAL A 248 17.02 4.43 -3.20
C VAL A 248 17.31 5.80 -2.57
N PRO A 249 17.79 5.88 -1.32
CA PRO A 249 18.14 7.14 -0.69
C PRO A 249 19.36 7.81 -1.38
N GLY A 250 19.31 9.14 -1.52
CA GLY A 250 20.43 9.90 -2.10
C GLY A 250 20.61 9.67 -3.61
N GLN A 251 19.61 9.15 -4.29
CA GLN A 251 19.63 8.98 -5.74
C GLN A 251 19.84 10.33 -6.43
N ALA A 252 20.76 10.36 -7.39
CA ALA A 252 20.96 11.56 -8.21
C ALA A 252 19.68 11.85 -9.03
N ARG A 253 19.27 13.12 -9.08
CA ARG A 253 18.07 13.59 -9.79
C ARG A 253 18.07 13.34 -11.31
N PHE A 254 19.16 12.79 -11.83
CA PHE A 254 19.36 12.55 -13.25
C PHE A 254 19.34 11.04 -13.54
N GLY A 255 18.32 10.57 -14.22
CA GLY A 255 18.21 9.17 -14.63
C GLY A 255 16.80 8.69 -14.93
N GLY A 256 15.78 9.55 -14.80
CA GLY A 256 14.41 9.23 -15.15
C GLY A 256 13.74 8.18 -14.25
N LEU A 257 14.30 7.92 -13.07
CA LEU A 257 13.71 7.03 -12.07
C LEU A 257 12.91 7.82 -11.04
N PRO A 258 11.80 7.26 -10.52
CA PRO A 258 11.08 7.88 -9.42
C PRO A 258 11.94 7.90 -8.16
N MET A 259 11.76 8.93 -7.34
CA MET A 259 12.39 9.10 -6.04
C MET A 259 11.28 9.03 -4.96
N LEU A 260 11.06 7.85 -4.42
CA LEU A 260 10.00 7.59 -3.47
C LEU A 260 10.56 7.36 -2.07
N ARG A 261 9.80 7.80 -1.07
CA ARG A 261 10.13 7.60 0.35
C ARG A 261 9.00 6.83 1.02
N PRO A 262 9.26 5.62 1.55
CA PRO A 262 8.24 4.85 2.23
C PRO A 262 7.91 5.50 3.59
N VAL A 263 6.62 5.60 3.90
CA VAL A 263 6.10 6.12 5.17
C VAL A 263 5.12 5.11 5.75
N VAL A 264 5.51 4.47 6.84
CA VAL A 264 4.70 3.43 7.49
C VAL A 264 3.49 4.04 8.17
N ILE A 265 2.31 3.52 7.85
CA ILE A 265 1.06 3.82 8.56
C ILE A 265 0.96 2.86 9.74
N ALA A 266 1.10 3.40 10.96
CA ALA A 266 0.95 2.65 12.21
C ALA A 266 -0.28 3.07 13.03
N GLY A 267 -1.02 4.09 12.56
CA GLY A 267 -2.17 4.68 13.21
C GLY A 267 -2.61 5.93 12.47
N PRO A 268 -3.43 6.78 13.06
CA PRO A 268 -3.78 8.09 12.50
C PRO A 268 -2.52 8.92 12.22
N PHE A 269 -2.51 9.63 11.11
CA PHE A 269 -1.39 10.46 10.66
C PHE A 269 -1.87 11.75 10.01
N GLU A 270 -0.96 12.68 9.76
CA GLU A 270 -1.30 13.97 9.17
C GLU A 270 -0.48 14.26 7.92
N ILE A 271 -1.14 14.85 6.91
CA ILE A 271 -0.51 15.41 5.71
C ILE A 271 -1.00 16.85 5.56
N ALA A 272 -0.09 17.81 5.53
CA ALA A 272 -0.39 19.23 5.38
C ALA A 272 -1.54 19.70 6.31
N GLY A 273 -1.50 19.30 7.58
CA GLY A 273 -2.46 19.65 8.63
C GLY A 273 -3.82 18.96 8.53
N ARG A 274 -4.02 18.04 7.58
CA ARG A 274 -5.21 17.20 7.49
C ARG A 274 -4.94 15.84 8.07
N ARG A 275 -5.82 15.39 8.99
CA ARG A 275 -5.74 14.09 9.64
C ARG A 275 -6.35 12.99 8.77
N PHE A 276 -5.64 11.88 8.66
CA PHE A 276 -6.09 10.64 8.04
C PHE A 276 -6.15 9.53 9.09
N VAL A 277 -7.22 8.75 9.03
CA VAL A 277 -7.43 7.57 9.86
C VAL A 277 -7.44 6.36 8.95
N PRO A 278 -6.47 5.46 9.04
CA PRO A 278 -6.54 4.19 8.32
C PRO A 278 -7.68 3.35 8.90
N VAL A 279 -8.44 2.73 8.02
CA VAL A 279 -9.57 1.86 8.34
C VAL A 279 -9.18 0.43 7.94
N PRO A 280 -8.75 -0.42 8.88
CA PRO A 280 -8.40 -1.79 8.57
C PRO A 280 -9.60 -2.56 8.04
N VAL A 281 -9.44 -3.25 6.91
CA VAL A 281 -10.50 -4.06 6.30
C VAL A 281 -9.96 -5.40 5.84
N ALA A 282 -10.86 -6.39 5.71
CA ALA A 282 -10.49 -7.71 5.19
C ALA A 282 -10.69 -7.74 3.67
N HIS A 283 -9.62 -8.03 2.93
CA HIS A 283 -9.62 -8.30 1.49
C HIS A 283 -8.98 -9.67 1.25
N GLY A 284 -9.76 -10.74 1.44
CA GLY A 284 -9.22 -12.08 1.61
C GLY A 284 -8.34 -12.17 2.86
N GLU A 285 -7.09 -12.61 2.68
CA GLU A 285 -6.09 -12.70 3.76
C GLU A 285 -5.11 -11.50 3.76
N LEU A 286 -5.27 -10.55 2.83
CA LEU A 286 -4.36 -9.42 2.70
C LEU A 286 -4.73 -8.30 3.68
N PRO A 287 -3.76 -7.78 4.45
CA PRO A 287 -3.92 -6.55 5.19
C PRO A 287 -4.21 -5.40 4.22
N THR A 288 -5.39 -4.80 4.35
CA THR A 288 -5.86 -3.74 3.47
C THR A 288 -6.39 -2.58 4.30
N ALA A 289 -6.15 -1.36 3.86
CA ALA A 289 -6.65 -0.17 4.51
C ALA A 289 -7.59 0.62 3.61
N GLY A 290 -8.78 0.93 4.11
CA GLY A 290 -9.49 2.11 3.68
C GLY A 290 -8.93 3.35 4.39
N PHE A 291 -9.42 4.52 4.03
CA PHE A 291 -8.99 5.78 4.63
C PHE A 291 -10.19 6.65 4.98
N ARG A 292 -10.12 7.26 6.18
CA ARG A 292 -11.05 8.32 6.58
C ARG A 292 -10.29 9.63 6.76
N THR A 293 -10.90 10.74 6.36
CA THR A 293 -10.45 12.09 6.71
C THR A 293 -11.67 13.00 6.90
N GLY A 294 -11.91 13.45 8.14
CA GLY A 294 -13.12 14.18 8.50
C GLY A 294 -14.39 13.42 8.12
N GLY A 295 -15.29 14.07 7.39
CA GLY A 295 -16.55 13.49 6.90
C GLY A 295 -16.40 12.60 5.64
N PHE A 296 -15.20 12.31 5.16
CA PHE A 296 -14.96 11.49 3.97
C PHE A 296 -14.38 10.13 4.31
N GLY A 297 -14.97 9.06 3.78
CA GLY A 297 -14.49 7.68 3.84
C GLY A 297 -14.28 7.10 2.44
N TYR A 298 -13.13 6.44 2.21
CA TYR A 298 -12.79 5.76 0.96
C TYR A 298 -12.30 4.34 1.26
N VAL A 299 -13.09 3.35 0.87
CA VAL A 299 -12.82 1.92 1.08
C VAL A 299 -12.97 1.19 -0.26
N PRO A 300 -11.94 1.26 -1.13
CA PRO A 300 -12.05 0.82 -2.52
C PRO A 300 -12.07 -0.69 -2.69
N GLU A 301 -11.51 -1.44 -1.72
CA GLU A 301 -11.40 -2.88 -1.79
C GLU A 301 -11.64 -3.52 -0.42
N VAL A 302 -12.71 -4.28 -0.31
CA VAL A 302 -13.10 -4.92 0.94
C VAL A 302 -14.02 -6.11 0.74
N ARG A 303 -13.75 -7.18 1.47
CA ARG A 303 -14.69 -8.31 1.61
C ARG A 303 -15.53 -8.14 2.87
N ARG A 304 -14.91 -7.73 3.98
CA ARG A 304 -15.58 -7.57 5.26
C ARG A 304 -14.97 -6.43 6.07
N ILE A 305 -15.85 -5.66 6.69
CA ILE A 305 -15.49 -4.59 7.62
C ILE A 305 -15.88 -5.08 9.02
N GLU A 306 -14.92 -5.22 9.90
CA GLU A 306 -15.15 -5.62 11.29
C GLU A 306 -15.78 -4.47 12.10
N ALA A 307 -16.48 -4.80 13.18
CA ALA A 307 -17.18 -3.82 14.00
C ALA A 307 -16.32 -2.62 14.46
N PRO A 308 -15.04 -2.80 14.84
CA PRO A 308 -14.18 -1.67 15.18
C PRO A 308 -13.91 -0.74 13.99
N SER A 309 -13.73 -1.28 12.80
CA SER A 309 -13.54 -0.49 11.56
C SER A 309 -14.83 0.18 11.10
N LEU A 310 -15.99 -0.47 11.29
CA LEU A 310 -17.29 0.17 11.08
C LEU A 310 -17.48 1.40 11.98
N ALA A 311 -17.02 1.32 13.23
CA ALA A 311 -17.10 2.47 14.15
C ALA A 311 -16.29 3.68 13.64
N LEU A 312 -15.15 3.43 12.94
CA LEU A 312 -14.35 4.49 12.32
C LEU A 312 -15.05 5.15 11.11
N LEU A 313 -16.06 4.50 10.52
CA LEU A 313 -16.79 4.97 9.34
C LEU A 313 -18.18 5.54 9.68
N ARG A 314 -18.48 5.81 10.96
CA ARG A 314 -19.72 6.48 11.36
C ARG A 314 -19.69 7.98 11.05
N ASP A 315 -20.88 8.57 10.92
CA ASP A 315 -21.08 10.02 10.78
C ASP A 315 -20.32 10.64 9.57
N LEU A 316 -20.29 9.91 8.44
CA LEU A 316 -19.69 10.41 7.20
C LEU A 316 -20.66 11.28 6.41
N ASP A 317 -20.14 12.36 5.80
CA ASP A 317 -20.84 13.10 4.77
C ASP A 317 -20.82 12.32 3.44
N VAL A 318 -19.69 11.67 3.14
CA VAL A 318 -19.48 10.92 1.89
C VAL A 318 -18.73 9.62 2.20
N LEU A 319 -19.29 8.49 1.73
CA LEU A 319 -18.63 7.19 1.72
C LEU A 319 -18.48 6.70 0.28
N VAL A 320 -17.26 6.34 -0.11
CA VAL A 320 -16.98 5.61 -1.35
C VAL A 320 -16.58 4.19 -0.97
N LEU A 321 -17.36 3.19 -1.43
CA LEU A 321 -17.27 1.81 -0.95
C LEU A 321 -17.21 0.81 -2.11
N ASP A 322 -16.38 -0.23 -1.97
CA ASP A 322 -16.31 -1.38 -2.87
C ASP A 322 -17.68 -2.05 -3.05
N ALA A 323 -18.02 -2.35 -4.30
CA ALA A 323 -19.22 -3.13 -4.64
C ALA A 323 -18.99 -3.84 -5.98
N LEU A 324 -18.14 -4.86 -5.99
CA LEU A 324 -17.60 -5.47 -7.21
C LEU A 324 -18.69 -5.90 -8.21
N ARG A 325 -19.68 -6.69 -7.76
CA ARG A 325 -20.73 -7.30 -8.59
C ARG A 325 -21.88 -7.85 -7.76
N ASP A 326 -22.91 -8.40 -8.42
CA ASP A 326 -24.04 -9.02 -7.70
C ASP A 326 -23.73 -10.42 -7.17
N ALA A 327 -22.92 -11.20 -7.88
CA ALA A 327 -22.54 -12.54 -7.46
C ALA A 327 -21.44 -12.49 -6.38
N PRO A 328 -21.45 -13.40 -5.39
CA PRO A 328 -20.43 -13.47 -4.35
C PRO A 328 -19.00 -13.55 -4.90
N HIS A 329 -18.07 -12.91 -4.18
CA HIS A 329 -16.64 -12.94 -4.49
C HIS A 329 -15.83 -13.22 -3.22
N PRO A 330 -14.72 -13.97 -3.30
CA PRO A 330 -13.93 -14.33 -2.11
C PRO A 330 -13.27 -13.14 -1.41
N THR A 331 -12.98 -12.05 -2.13
CA THR A 331 -12.21 -10.90 -1.62
C THR A 331 -12.94 -9.57 -1.66
N HIS A 332 -14.09 -9.47 -2.34
CA HIS A 332 -14.86 -8.23 -2.48
C HIS A 332 -16.30 -8.38 -1.99
N GLN A 333 -16.94 -7.23 -1.74
CA GLN A 333 -18.37 -7.17 -1.46
C GLN A 333 -19.19 -7.29 -2.75
N THR A 334 -20.37 -7.89 -2.61
CA THR A 334 -21.45 -7.76 -3.58
C THR A 334 -22.13 -6.40 -3.42
N VAL A 335 -22.90 -5.97 -4.43
CA VAL A 335 -23.72 -4.76 -4.34
C VAL A 335 -24.67 -4.83 -3.12
N ALA A 336 -25.27 -6.00 -2.85
CA ALA A 336 -26.18 -6.19 -1.73
C ALA A 336 -25.47 -6.05 -0.37
N GLU A 337 -24.24 -6.60 -0.22
CA GLU A 337 -23.44 -6.47 1.00
C GLU A 337 -22.98 -5.02 1.22
N ALA A 338 -22.57 -4.32 0.17
CA ALA A 338 -22.20 -2.89 0.24
C ALA A 338 -23.40 -2.03 0.66
N LEU A 339 -24.60 -2.29 0.12
CA LEU A 339 -25.83 -1.59 0.52
C LEU A 339 -26.21 -1.87 1.98
N ALA A 340 -25.97 -3.07 2.50
CA ALA A 340 -26.19 -3.38 3.92
C ALA A 340 -25.24 -2.54 4.81
N VAL A 341 -23.96 -2.44 4.46
CA VAL A 341 -22.99 -1.57 5.17
C VAL A 341 -23.42 -0.10 5.12
N ILE A 342 -23.82 0.40 3.96
CA ILE A 342 -24.31 1.78 3.80
C ILE A 342 -25.55 2.03 4.65
N THR A 343 -26.47 1.06 4.71
CA THR A 343 -27.68 1.15 5.54
C THR A 343 -27.35 1.20 7.04
N GLU A 344 -26.32 0.49 7.49
CA GLU A 344 -25.85 0.53 8.89
C GLU A 344 -25.17 1.86 9.21
N LEU A 345 -24.25 2.31 8.36
CA LEU A 345 -23.43 3.51 8.57
C LEU A 345 -24.21 4.82 8.35
N ARG A 346 -25.22 4.81 7.47
CA ARG A 346 -26.05 5.96 7.11
C ARG A 346 -25.28 7.24 6.76
N PRO A 347 -24.28 7.17 5.85
CA PRO A 347 -23.62 8.39 5.38
C PRO A 347 -24.65 9.29 4.68
N ARG A 348 -24.37 10.61 4.59
CA ARG A 348 -25.27 11.51 3.85
C ARG A 348 -25.36 11.18 2.37
N ARG A 349 -24.23 10.76 1.76
CA ARG A 349 -24.13 10.26 0.39
C ARG A 349 -23.19 9.07 0.36
N ALA A 350 -23.51 8.08 -0.47
CA ALA A 350 -22.63 6.94 -0.70
C ALA A 350 -22.41 6.73 -2.20
N PHE A 351 -21.22 6.25 -2.56
CA PHE A 351 -20.85 5.92 -3.93
C PHE A 351 -20.27 4.52 -3.99
N LEU A 352 -20.80 3.70 -4.91
CA LEU A 352 -20.26 2.37 -5.17
C LEU A 352 -19.11 2.47 -6.17
N THR A 353 -17.98 1.85 -5.85
CA THR A 353 -16.74 1.84 -6.65
C THR A 353 -16.21 0.42 -6.86
N HIS A 354 -15.08 0.28 -7.56
CA HIS A 354 -14.44 -0.99 -7.89
C HIS A 354 -15.32 -1.95 -8.69
N LEU A 355 -16.15 -1.38 -9.57
CA LEU A 355 -17.23 -2.06 -10.28
C LEU A 355 -16.72 -2.95 -11.41
N ASP A 356 -17.24 -4.18 -11.50
CA ASP A 356 -16.92 -5.12 -12.57
C ASP A 356 -17.79 -4.88 -13.83
N HIS A 357 -17.43 -5.54 -14.92
CA HIS A 357 -18.09 -5.49 -16.22
C HIS A 357 -19.49 -6.13 -16.22
N GLU A 358 -19.87 -6.84 -15.18
CA GLU A 358 -21.23 -7.36 -15.00
C GLU A 358 -22.24 -6.24 -14.68
N LEU A 359 -21.76 -5.07 -14.22
CA LEU A 359 -22.58 -3.96 -13.75
C LEU A 359 -22.57 -2.79 -14.73
N ARG A 360 -23.60 -2.71 -15.61
CA ARG A 360 -23.83 -1.52 -16.44
C ARG A 360 -24.28 -0.35 -15.56
N HIS A 361 -23.71 0.82 -15.80
CA HIS A 361 -23.98 2.03 -15.00
C HIS A 361 -25.47 2.33 -14.91
N ALA A 362 -26.18 2.43 -16.03
CA ALA A 362 -27.60 2.77 -16.04
C ALA A 362 -28.47 1.74 -15.34
N ALA A 363 -28.18 0.44 -15.50
CA ALA A 363 -28.92 -0.64 -14.85
C ALA A 363 -28.69 -0.67 -13.34
N LEU A 364 -27.45 -0.46 -12.90
CA LEU A 364 -27.13 -0.37 -11.48
C LEU A 364 -27.76 0.86 -10.85
N ALA A 365 -27.59 2.04 -11.44
CA ALA A 365 -28.15 3.30 -10.93
C ALA A 365 -29.67 3.25 -10.75
N ALA A 366 -30.40 2.59 -11.66
CA ALA A 366 -31.87 2.48 -11.61
C ALA A 366 -32.40 1.69 -10.40
N ARG A 367 -31.57 0.89 -9.73
CA ARG A 367 -31.98 0.04 -8.60
C ARG A 367 -31.38 0.44 -7.25
N LEU A 368 -30.54 1.49 -7.23
CA LEU A 368 -29.94 1.98 -5.99
C LEU A 368 -30.95 2.79 -5.17
N PRO A 369 -30.91 2.70 -3.84
CA PRO A 369 -31.75 3.52 -2.98
C PRO A 369 -31.31 5.00 -3.02
N ALA A 370 -32.20 5.89 -2.59
CA ALA A 370 -31.91 7.31 -2.48
C ALA A 370 -30.65 7.57 -1.62
N GLY A 371 -29.78 8.46 -2.07
CA GLY A 371 -28.51 8.78 -1.40
C GLY A 371 -27.35 7.85 -1.74
N VAL A 372 -27.57 6.80 -2.53
CA VAL A 372 -26.52 5.91 -3.06
C VAL A 372 -26.42 6.06 -4.56
N GLU A 373 -25.22 6.31 -5.05
CA GLU A 373 -24.92 6.55 -6.46
C GLU A 373 -23.82 5.60 -6.95
N VAL A 374 -23.70 5.48 -8.26
CA VAL A 374 -22.60 4.76 -8.91
C VAL A 374 -21.46 5.72 -9.13
N ALA A 375 -20.25 5.45 -8.61
CA ALA A 375 -19.07 6.23 -8.92
C ALA A 375 -18.73 6.14 -10.42
N VAL A 376 -18.26 7.25 -10.97
CA VAL A 376 -17.76 7.34 -12.33
C VAL A 376 -16.41 8.04 -12.34
N ASP A 377 -15.58 7.74 -13.32
CA ASP A 377 -14.31 8.41 -13.53
C ASP A 377 -14.54 9.91 -13.76
N GLY A 378 -13.79 10.75 -13.07
CA GLY A 378 -13.94 12.20 -13.12
C GLY A 378 -15.01 12.78 -12.19
N LEU A 379 -15.75 11.96 -11.42
CA LEU A 379 -16.71 12.45 -10.42
C LEU A 379 -16.01 13.35 -9.40
N GLU A 380 -16.52 14.58 -9.24
CA GLU A 380 -16.01 15.54 -8.25
C GLU A 380 -16.99 15.68 -7.07
N LEU A 381 -16.45 15.61 -5.86
CA LEU A 381 -17.18 15.73 -4.63
C LEU A 381 -16.55 16.83 -3.76
N ARG A 382 -17.40 17.53 -3.03
CA ARG A 382 -16.98 18.47 -1.99
C ARG A 382 -17.45 17.94 -0.65
N VAL A 383 -16.52 17.83 0.27
CA VAL A 383 -16.81 17.39 1.65
C VAL A 383 -16.59 18.59 2.54
N PRO A 384 -17.60 19.02 3.30
CA PRO A 384 -17.48 20.12 4.23
C PRO A 384 -16.35 19.89 5.25
N ARG A 385 -15.98 20.98 5.92
CA ARG A 385 -14.99 20.91 7.00
C ARG A 385 -15.54 20.17 8.20
#